data_f180efb0c2ec7c1e3220ed61747299ab
#
_entry.id   f180efb0c2ec7c1e3220ed61747299ab
#
_cell.length_a   1.000
_cell.length_b   1.000
_cell.length_c   1.000
_cell.angle_alpha   90.00
_cell.angle_beta   90.00
_cell.angle_gamma   90.00
#
_symmetry.space_group_name_H-M   'P 1'
#
loop_
_entity.id
_entity.type
_entity.pdbx_description
1 polymer ?
#
loop_
_entity_poly.entity_id
_entity_poly.type
_entity_poly.pdbx_seq_one_letter_code
_entity_poly.pdbx_strand_id
1 'polypeptide(L)'
;HEIEERAEWIRYGEKWDNIVETNDYVKQYPNINVHYSPVMSIFNFHRLPEMFLYWQDKGWIDKHFNIILPAEPGFGTNADFKFLPYEFKLQTKEKLEKFMKDEVLVVRNQPLANTISSLITSMIDYNDNSKTIRFKLPNDSTESTSLRVTRSLEQVSWDINLHDKVRKAQFSDIFPELNFLKTTK
;
A
#
# COMPACT_ATOMS: atom_id res chain seq x y z
N HIS A 1 -5.80 1.31 -2.84
CA HIS A 1 -6.53 1.91 -1.73
C HIS A 1 -6.67 0.88 -0.61
N GLU A 2 -7.15 1.25 0.56
CA GLU A 2 -7.42 0.39 1.70
C GLU A 2 -8.93 0.09 1.76
N ILE A 3 -9.40 -0.60 2.78
CA ILE A 3 -10.80 -0.95 3.02
C ILE A 3 -11.34 -0.26 4.27
N GLU A 4 -12.66 -0.05 4.32
CA GLU A 4 -13.41 0.45 5.48
C GLU A 4 -12.85 1.77 6.04
N GLU A 5 -12.78 1.91 7.34
CA GLU A 5 -12.30 3.12 8.02
C GLU A 5 -10.89 3.54 7.58
N ARG A 6 -10.04 2.58 7.18
CA ARG A 6 -8.69 2.86 6.67
C ARG A 6 -8.73 3.56 5.33
N ALA A 7 -9.64 3.18 4.44
CA ALA A 7 -9.87 3.88 3.17
C ALA A 7 -10.34 5.31 3.42
N GLU A 8 -11.30 5.48 4.30
CA GLU A 8 -11.83 6.79 4.69
C GLU A 8 -10.74 7.67 5.36
N TRP A 9 -9.86 7.07 6.16
CA TRP A 9 -8.75 7.81 6.76
C TRP A 9 -7.72 8.24 5.72
N ILE A 10 -7.35 7.38 4.78
CA ILE A 10 -6.38 7.72 3.71
C ILE A 10 -6.95 8.79 2.78
N ARG A 11 -8.25 8.70 2.47
CA ARG A 11 -8.93 9.61 1.54
C ARG A 11 -9.99 10.44 2.24
N TYR A 12 -9.63 11.65 2.59
CA TYR A 12 -10.55 12.59 3.21
C TYR A 12 -11.78 12.85 2.35
N GLY A 13 -12.96 12.68 2.95
CA GLY A 13 -14.24 12.90 2.29
C GLY A 13 -14.80 11.68 1.55
N GLU A 14 -14.04 10.60 1.40
CA GLU A 14 -14.54 9.34 0.90
C GLU A 14 -15.39 8.65 1.97
N LYS A 15 -16.47 7.99 1.53
CA LYS A 15 -17.29 7.13 2.38
C LYS A 15 -17.23 5.72 1.85
N TRP A 16 -16.86 4.78 2.72
CA TRP A 16 -16.71 3.38 2.34
C TRP A 16 -18.00 2.77 1.80
N ASP A 17 -19.13 3.12 2.40
CA ASP A 17 -20.46 2.65 1.96
C ASP A 17 -20.73 3.03 0.49
N ASN A 18 -20.33 4.25 0.05
CA ASN A 18 -20.49 4.66 -1.35
C ASN A 18 -19.64 3.80 -2.30
N ILE A 19 -18.46 3.36 -1.85
CA ILE A 19 -17.60 2.46 -2.63
C ILE A 19 -18.26 1.10 -2.76
N VAL A 20 -18.80 0.56 -1.65
CA VAL A 20 -19.53 -0.71 -1.64
C VAL A 20 -20.73 -0.64 -2.58
N GLU A 21 -21.59 0.35 -2.41
CA GLU A 21 -22.77 0.55 -3.25
C GLU A 21 -22.42 0.66 -4.74
N THR A 22 -21.36 1.42 -5.07
CA THR A 22 -20.89 1.57 -6.45
C THR A 22 -20.44 0.24 -7.05
N ASN A 23 -19.64 -0.54 -6.30
CA ASN A 23 -19.18 -1.84 -6.76
C ASN A 23 -20.34 -2.83 -6.96
N ASP A 24 -21.26 -2.88 -5.97
CA ASP A 24 -22.42 -3.77 -6.03
C ASP A 24 -23.39 -3.36 -7.17
N TYR A 25 -23.51 -2.06 -7.45
CA TYR A 25 -24.27 -1.58 -8.62
C TYR A 25 -23.63 -2.02 -9.93
N VAL A 26 -22.32 -1.80 -10.09
CA VAL A 26 -21.62 -2.13 -11.35
C VAL A 26 -21.62 -3.64 -11.62
N LYS A 27 -21.58 -4.49 -10.61
CA LYS A 27 -21.68 -5.95 -10.73
C LYS A 27 -22.97 -6.43 -11.38
N GLN A 28 -24.03 -5.64 -11.37
CA GLN A 28 -25.30 -6.00 -12.03
C GLN A 28 -25.20 -5.95 -13.57
N TYR A 29 -24.12 -5.39 -14.10
CA TYR A 29 -23.92 -5.22 -15.54
C TYR A 29 -22.85 -6.19 -16.07
N PRO A 30 -23.23 -7.34 -16.64
CA PRO A 30 -22.27 -8.37 -17.06
C PRO A 30 -21.33 -7.93 -18.20
N ASN A 31 -21.66 -6.84 -18.87
CA ASN A 31 -20.85 -6.29 -19.97
C ASN A 31 -19.80 -5.26 -19.50
N ILE A 32 -19.74 -4.97 -18.19
CA ILE A 32 -18.77 -4.05 -17.63
C ILE A 32 -17.62 -4.87 -17.01
N ASN A 33 -16.41 -4.66 -17.52
CA ASN A 33 -15.20 -5.19 -16.91
C ASN A 33 -14.68 -4.21 -15.87
N VAL A 34 -14.67 -4.62 -14.61
CA VAL A 34 -14.12 -3.82 -13.51
C VAL A 34 -12.67 -4.18 -13.30
N HIS A 35 -11.82 -3.16 -13.25
CA HIS A 35 -10.41 -3.29 -12.92
C HIS A 35 -10.13 -2.63 -11.57
N TYR A 36 -9.50 -3.38 -10.66
CA TYR A 36 -9.07 -2.85 -9.36
C TYR A 36 -7.60 -2.47 -9.46
N SER A 37 -7.31 -1.19 -9.28
CA SER A 37 -5.95 -0.66 -9.29
C SER A 37 -5.63 0.05 -7.96
N PRO A 38 -5.36 -0.71 -6.89
CA PRO A 38 -5.00 -0.12 -5.61
C PRO A 38 -3.64 0.54 -5.71
N VAL A 39 -3.55 1.78 -5.27
CA VAL A 39 -2.27 2.46 -5.12
C VAL A 39 -1.58 1.94 -3.87
N MET A 40 -0.43 1.28 -4.05
CA MET A 40 0.36 0.75 -2.95
C MET A 40 1.14 1.87 -2.25
N SER A 41 1.11 1.86 -0.92
CA SER A 41 1.75 2.87 -0.08
C SER A 41 2.25 2.26 1.23
N ILE A 42 2.91 3.07 2.03
CA ILE A 42 3.33 2.72 3.40
C ILE A 42 2.15 2.28 4.29
N PHE A 43 0.92 2.71 3.98
CA PHE A 43 -0.28 2.43 4.77
C PHE A 43 -0.97 1.11 4.42
N ASN A 44 -0.75 0.55 3.23
CA ASN A 44 -1.58 -0.56 2.74
C ASN A 44 -0.82 -1.73 2.10
N PHE A 45 0.45 -1.57 1.71
CA PHE A 45 1.15 -2.66 1.01
C PHE A 45 1.25 -3.94 1.83
N HIS A 46 1.48 -3.83 3.14
CA HIS A 46 1.51 -4.96 4.07
C HIS A 46 0.14 -5.62 4.29
N ARG A 47 -0.94 -4.96 3.86
CA ARG A 47 -2.32 -5.43 3.99
C ARG A 47 -2.94 -5.92 2.68
N LEU A 48 -2.14 -6.03 1.65
CA LEU A 48 -2.63 -6.55 0.37
C LEU A 48 -3.39 -7.88 0.51
N PRO A 49 -2.97 -8.86 1.35
CA PRO A 49 -3.73 -10.08 1.57
C PRO A 49 -5.15 -9.83 2.10
N GLU A 50 -5.30 -8.99 3.13
CA GLU A 50 -6.61 -8.69 3.72
C GLU A 50 -7.52 -7.95 2.75
N MET A 51 -6.98 -7.00 2.00
CA MET A 51 -7.73 -6.29 0.97
C MET A 51 -8.23 -7.24 -0.10
N PHE A 52 -7.35 -8.15 -0.56
CA PHE A 52 -7.68 -9.14 -1.57
C PHE A 52 -8.79 -10.09 -1.10
N LEU A 53 -8.65 -10.65 0.11
CA LEU A 53 -9.64 -11.56 0.69
C LEU A 53 -10.98 -10.86 0.92
N TYR A 54 -10.97 -9.60 1.34
CA TYR A 54 -12.18 -8.80 1.48
C TYR A 54 -12.91 -8.63 0.13
N TRP A 55 -12.20 -8.28 -0.94
CA TRP A 55 -12.79 -8.13 -2.27
C TRP A 55 -13.34 -9.45 -2.81
N GLN A 56 -12.66 -10.54 -2.49
CA GLN A 56 -13.10 -11.89 -2.85
C GLN A 56 -14.39 -12.28 -2.10
N ASP A 57 -14.44 -12.03 -0.80
CA ASP A 57 -15.63 -12.27 0.04
C ASP A 57 -16.84 -11.46 -0.45
N LYS A 58 -16.63 -10.20 -0.82
CA LYS A 58 -17.65 -9.37 -1.47
C LYS A 58 -18.00 -9.82 -2.90
N GLY A 59 -17.29 -10.79 -3.43
CA GLY A 59 -17.43 -11.23 -4.82
C GLY A 59 -17.12 -10.13 -5.83
N TRP A 60 -16.32 -9.14 -5.48
CA TRP A 60 -15.85 -8.11 -6.39
C TRP A 60 -14.75 -8.61 -7.31
N ILE A 61 -13.99 -9.59 -6.85
CA ILE A 61 -12.98 -10.30 -7.63
C ILE A 61 -13.29 -11.79 -7.67
N ASP A 62 -13.07 -12.39 -8.82
CA ASP A 62 -13.21 -13.83 -9.07
C ASP A 62 -12.08 -14.33 -9.97
N LYS A 63 -12.20 -15.51 -10.54
CA LYS A 63 -11.20 -16.09 -11.44
C LYS A 63 -10.94 -15.29 -12.73
N HIS A 64 -11.76 -14.30 -13.04
CA HIS A 64 -11.66 -13.44 -14.22
C HIS A 64 -11.28 -12.00 -13.86
N PHE A 65 -11.02 -11.73 -12.60
CA PHE A 65 -10.71 -10.38 -12.14
C PHE A 65 -9.37 -9.89 -12.70
N ASN A 66 -9.33 -8.59 -12.92
CA ASN A 66 -8.10 -7.89 -13.27
C ASN A 66 -7.70 -6.96 -12.14
N ILE A 67 -6.73 -7.37 -11.33
CA ILE A 67 -6.01 -6.46 -10.44
C ILE A 67 -4.78 -5.99 -11.18
N ILE A 68 -4.67 -4.67 -11.33
CA ILE A 68 -3.48 -4.02 -11.84
C ILE A 68 -2.77 -3.39 -10.65
N LEU A 69 -1.69 -4.02 -10.20
CA LEU A 69 -0.81 -3.39 -9.23
C LEU A 69 0.15 -2.47 -10.01
N PRO A 70 0.16 -1.17 -9.74
CA PRO A 70 1.14 -0.30 -10.34
C PRO A 70 2.54 -0.74 -9.89
N ALA A 71 3.48 -0.80 -10.83
CA ALA A 71 4.87 -1.17 -10.57
C ALA A 71 5.60 -0.14 -9.69
N GLU A 72 5.05 1.06 -9.58
CA GLU A 72 5.58 2.13 -8.76
C GLU A 72 4.51 2.64 -7.79
N PRO A 73 4.90 3.06 -6.57
CA PRO A 73 3.99 3.68 -5.63
C PRO A 73 3.42 4.96 -6.22
N GLY A 74 2.10 5.04 -6.31
CA GLY A 74 1.40 6.13 -6.98
C GLY A 74 1.23 7.40 -6.16
N PHE A 75 1.79 7.47 -4.94
CA PHE A 75 1.81 8.69 -4.15
C PHE A 75 3.17 9.35 -4.22
N GLY A 76 3.15 10.68 -4.36
CA GLY A 76 4.34 11.48 -4.28
C GLY A 76 5.21 11.02 -3.11
N THR A 77 6.39 10.89 -3.37
CA THR A 77 7.62 10.49 -2.73
C THR A 77 7.65 10.08 -1.24
N ASN A 78 6.75 10.56 -0.37
CA ASN A 78 6.89 10.38 1.08
C ASN A 78 6.15 9.16 1.64
N ALA A 79 5.09 8.68 0.98
CA ALA A 79 4.31 7.53 1.43
C ALA A 79 4.68 6.22 0.70
N ASP A 80 5.90 6.12 0.18
CA ASP A 80 6.40 4.92 -0.48
C ASP A 80 6.65 3.81 0.56
N PHE A 81 6.09 2.63 0.35
CA PHE A 81 6.29 1.47 1.21
C PHE A 81 7.77 1.04 1.32
N LYS A 82 8.64 1.49 0.40
CA LYS A 82 10.09 1.30 0.48
C LYS A 82 10.71 2.00 1.70
N PHE A 83 10.02 2.97 2.30
CA PHE A 83 10.51 3.69 3.48
C PHE A 83 10.14 3.03 4.81
N LEU A 84 9.38 1.95 4.80
CA LEU A 84 9.10 1.17 6.01
C LEU A 84 10.39 0.70 6.68
N PRO A 85 10.42 0.59 8.03
CA PRO A 85 11.56 0.01 8.74
C PRO A 85 11.87 -1.40 8.27
N TYR A 86 13.15 -1.77 8.27
CA TYR A 86 13.61 -3.05 7.71
C TYR A 86 12.92 -4.26 8.32
N GLU A 87 12.80 -4.28 9.65
CA GLU A 87 12.12 -5.38 10.36
C GLU A 87 10.64 -5.52 9.93
N PHE A 88 9.96 -4.40 9.74
CA PHE A 88 8.58 -4.41 9.25
C PHE A 88 8.49 -4.89 7.78
N LYS A 89 9.48 -4.57 6.97
CA LYS A 89 9.59 -5.08 5.59
C LYS A 89 9.77 -6.58 5.54
N LEU A 90 10.59 -7.15 6.43
CA LEU A 90 10.79 -8.60 6.51
C LEU A 90 9.47 -9.31 6.87
N GLN A 91 8.75 -8.82 7.88
CA GLN A 91 7.43 -9.35 8.24
C GLN A 91 6.43 -9.24 7.09
N THR A 92 6.42 -8.10 6.39
CA THR A 92 5.58 -7.89 5.21
C THR A 92 5.92 -8.87 4.09
N LYS A 93 7.21 -9.09 3.82
CA LYS A 93 7.67 -10.07 2.84
C LYS A 93 7.15 -11.46 3.15
N GLU A 94 7.37 -11.95 4.37
CA GLU A 94 6.94 -13.30 4.79
C GLU A 94 5.43 -13.47 4.62
N LYS A 95 4.66 -12.47 5.03
CA LYS A 95 3.20 -12.46 4.90
C LYS A 95 2.75 -12.52 3.43
N LEU A 96 3.34 -11.71 2.56
CA LEU A 96 3.01 -11.67 1.14
C LEU A 96 3.47 -12.94 0.40
N GLU A 97 4.63 -13.50 0.73
CA GLU A 97 5.10 -14.77 0.16
C GLU A 97 4.20 -15.93 0.57
N LYS A 98 3.73 -15.96 1.82
CA LYS A 98 2.73 -16.92 2.28
C LYS A 98 1.42 -16.77 1.50
N PHE A 99 0.89 -15.57 1.43
CA PHE A 99 -0.32 -15.27 0.68
C PHE A 99 -0.24 -15.73 -0.78
N MET A 100 0.88 -15.46 -1.46
CA MET A 100 1.07 -15.91 -2.84
C MET A 100 1.10 -17.42 -3.02
N LYS A 101 1.49 -18.17 -1.98
CA LYS A 101 1.49 -19.64 -2.01
C LYS A 101 0.13 -20.25 -1.71
N ASP A 102 -0.58 -19.64 -0.77
CA ASP A 102 -1.79 -20.22 -0.19
C ASP A 102 -3.06 -19.80 -0.96
N GLU A 103 -3.03 -18.60 -1.57
CA GLU A 103 -4.21 -18.07 -2.24
C GLU A 103 -4.33 -18.58 -3.67
N VAL A 104 -5.34 -19.41 -3.91
CA VAL A 104 -5.56 -20.11 -5.19
C VAL A 104 -5.69 -19.16 -6.37
N LEU A 105 -6.37 -18.01 -6.19
CA LEU A 105 -6.54 -17.04 -7.28
C LEU A 105 -5.22 -16.39 -7.66
N VAL A 106 -4.34 -16.13 -6.67
CA VAL A 106 -3.00 -15.58 -6.92
C VAL A 106 -2.11 -16.62 -7.59
N VAL A 107 -2.12 -17.87 -7.11
CA VAL A 107 -1.36 -18.96 -7.70
C VAL A 107 -1.70 -19.16 -9.18
N ARG A 108 -2.96 -18.99 -9.56
CA ARG A 108 -3.43 -19.12 -10.95
C ARG A 108 -3.22 -17.86 -11.79
N ASN A 109 -2.91 -16.73 -11.17
CA ASN A 109 -2.67 -15.45 -11.86
C ASN A 109 -1.17 -15.09 -11.82
N GLN A 110 -0.39 -15.73 -12.69
CA GLN A 110 1.06 -15.53 -12.75
C GLN A 110 1.49 -14.08 -12.93
N PRO A 111 0.83 -13.24 -13.75
CA PRO A 111 1.15 -11.81 -13.85
C PRO A 111 1.02 -11.09 -12.50
N LEU A 112 -0.04 -11.35 -11.73
CA LEU A 112 -0.24 -10.77 -10.41
C LEU A 112 0.85 -11.24 -9.43
N ALA A 113 1.13 -12.53 -9.37
CA ALA A 113 2.19 -13.09 -8.54
C ALA A 113 3.56 -12.50 -8.87
N ASN A 114 3.90 -12.35 -10.15
CA ASN A 114 5.14 -11.72 -10.59
C ASN A 114 5.22 -10.25 -10.17
N THR A 115 4.12 -9.52 -10.27
CA THR A 115 4.07 -8.11 -9.83
C THR A 115 4.28 -7.99 -8.32
N ILE A 116 3.60 -8.80 -7.52
CA ILE A 116 3.79 -8.82 -6.05
C ILE A 116 5.24 -9.16 -5.72
N SER A 117 5.83 -10.17 -6.36
CA SER A 117 7.24 -10.55 -6.16
C SER A 117 8.21 -9.41 -6.50
N SER A 118 7.96 -8.70 -7.60
CA SER A 118 8.76 -7.54 -7.99
C SER A 118 8.67 -6.39 -6.98
N LEU A 119 7.48 -6.13 -6.46
CA LEU A 119 7.26 -5.09 -5.43
C LEU A 119 7.95 -5.47 -4.11
N ILE A 120 7.90 -6.74 -3.69
CA ILE A 120 8.63 -7.25 -2.52
C ILE A 120 10.13 -7.04 -2.70
N THR A 121 10.68 -7.45 -3.83
CA THR A 121 12.10 -7.28 -4.13
C THR A 121 12.48 -5.80 -4.07
N SER A 122 11.72 -4.93 -4.72
CA SER A 122 11.94 -3.48 -4.70
C SER A 122 11.88 -2.88 -3.30
N MET A 123 11.00 -3.39 -2.44
CA MET A 123 10.88 -2.97 -1.04
C MET A 123 12.13 -3.34 -0.21
N ILE A 124 12.61 -4.57 -0.39
CA ILE A 124 13.74 -5.11 0.38
C ILE A 124 15.06 -4.51 -0.08
N ASP A 125 15.30 -4.46 -1.39
CA ASP A 125 16.55 -3.98 -1.98
C ASP A 125 16.82 -2.50 -1.65
N TYR A 126 15.78 -1.73 -1.39
CA TYR A 126 15.92 -0.31 -1.03
C TYR A 126 16.69 -0.09 0.29
N ASN A 127 16.79 -1.12 1.14
CA ASN A 127 17.50 -1.05 2.43
C ASN A 127 18.92 -1.61 2.38
N ASP A 128 19.35 -2.15 1.26
CA ASP A 128 20.74 -2.57 1.12
C ASP A 128 21.65 -1.34 1.09
N ASN A 129 22.16 -0.96 2.28
CA ASN A 129 23.07 0.16 2.47
C ASN A 129 24.38 0.04 1.67
N SER A 130 24.63 -1.12 1.03
CA SER A 130 25.79 -1.34 0.17
C SER A 130 25.64 -0.68 -1.21
N LYS A 131 24.41 -0.38 -1.61
CA LYS A 131 24.13 0.31 -2.88
C LYS A 131 23.60 1.71 -2.58
N THR A 132 24.47 2.66 -2.45
CA THR A 132 24.12 4.09 -2.47
C THR A 132 23.43 4.39 -3.80
N ILE A 133 22.10 4.28 -3.85
CA ILE A 133 21.34 4.76 -4.99
C ILE A 133 21.45 6.29 -4.96
N ARG A 134 22.37 6.82 -5.73
CA ARG A 134 22.53 8.26 -5.90
C ARG A 134 21.43 8.74 -6.82
N PHE A 135 20.34 9.23 -6.26
CA PHE A 135 19.39 9.99 -7.05
C PHE A 135 20.00 11.34 -7.38
N LYS A 136 20.18 11.59 -8.66
CA LYS A 136 20.49 12.94 -9.15
C LYS A 136 19.19 13.74 -9.05
N LEU A 137 19.09 14.60 -8.06
CA LEU A 137 18.06 15.63 -8.05
C LEU A 137 18.38 16.64 -9.16
N PRO A 138 17.36 17.34 -9.74
CA PRO A 138 17.58 18.33 -10.82
C PRO A 138 18.58 19.43 -10.49
N ASN A 139 18.94 19.61 -9.22
CA ASN A 139 19.82 20.66 -8.70
C ASN A 139 21.10 20.13 -8.04
N ASP A 140 21.74 19.09 -8.58
CA ASP A 140 23.09 18.61 -8.23
C ASP A 140 23.37 18.22 -6.75
N SER A 141 22.37 18.11 -5.87
CA SER A 141 22.57 17.61 -4.51
C SER A 141 22.39 16.08 -4.48
N THR A 142 23.47 15.35 -4.21
CA THR A 142 23.44 13.91 -3.92
C THR A 142 23.01 13.70 -2.47
N GLU A 143 21.73 13.34 -2.24
CA GLU A 143 21.24 12.97 -0.93
C GLU A 143 21.47 11.46 -0.69
N SER A 144 21.92 11.09 0.52
CA SER A 144 22.05 9.66 0.87
C SER A 144 20.65 9.02 1.02
N THR A 145 20.54 7.73 0.69
CA THR A 145 19.28 6.98 0.84
C THR A 145 18.74 7.03 2.27
N SER A 146 19.64 6.94 3.27
CA SER A 146 19.26 7.02 4.69
C SER A 146 18.64 8.37 5.06
N LEU A 147 19.23 9.48 4.60
CA LEU A 147 18.68 10.81 4.86
C LEU A 147 17.30 11.00 4.21
N ARG A 148 17.12 10.50 2.98
CA ARG A 148 15.84 10.53 2.30
C ARG A 148 14.76 9.73 3.02
N VAL A 149 15.09 8.52 3.49
CA VAL A 149 14.17 7.71 4.30
C VAL A 149 13.75 8.45 5.57
N THR A 150 14.71 9.00 6.31
CA THR A 150 14.43 9.74 7.55
C THR A 150 13.50 10.92 7.29
N ARG A 151 13.80 11.78 6.32
CA ARG A 151 12.95 12.92 5.95
C ARG A 151 11.56 12.51 5.50
N SER A 152 11.45 11.41 4.75
CA SER A 152 10.16 10.91 4.30
C SER A 152 9.31 10.41 5.47
N LEU A 153 9.91 9.71 6.44
CA LEU A 153 9.19 9.27 7.64
C LEU A 153 8.80 10.43 8.55
N GLU A 154 9.65 11.46 8.68
CA GLU A 154 9.31 12.70 9.40
C GLU A 154 8.11 13.41 8.74
N GLN A 155 8.10 13.51 7.42
CA GLN A 155 6.97 14.10 6.69
C GLN A 155 5.69 13.27 6.86
N VAL A 156 5.79 11.94 6.77
CA VAL A 156 4.65 11.03 7.03
C VAL A 156 4.13 11.22 8.46
N SER A 157 5.02 11.32 9.46
CA SER A 157 4.62 11.57 10.85
C SER A 157 3.90 12.91 11.00
N TRP A 158 4.38 13.96 10.34
CA TRP A 158 3.74 15.25 10.34
C TRP A 158 2.35 15.20 9.69
N ASP A 159 2.23 14.56 8.52
CA ASP A 159 0.98 14.39 7.80
C ASP A 159 -0.04 13.60 8.64
N ILE A 160 0.37 12.52 9.30
CA ILE A 160 -0.47 11.75 10.23
C ILE A 160 -1.03 12.65 11.34
N ASN A 161 -0.17 13.43 12.00
CA ASN A 161 -0.59 14.32 13.08
C ASN A 161 -1.55 15.42 12.60
N LEU A 162 -1.35 15.93 11.39
CA LEU A 162 -2.26 16.89 10.77
C LEU A 162 -3.62 16.24 10.47
N HIS A 163 -3.62 15.03 9.91
CA HIS A 163 -4.84 14.29 9.59
C HIS A 163 -5.65 13.95 10.83
N ASP A 164 -5.02 13.51 11.90
CA ASP A 164 -5.71 13.23 13.17
C ASP A 164 -6.46 14.47 13.70
N LYS A 165 -5.84 15.65 13.59
CA LYS A 165 -6.49 16.91 13.98
C LYS A 165 -7.69 17.27 13.11
N VAL A 166 -7.57 17.10 11.80
CA VAL A 166 -8.60 17.50 10.83
C VAL A 166 -9.78 16.51 10.85
N ARG A 167 -9.49 15.22 11.01
CA ARG A 167 -10.49 14.14 10.84
C ARG A 167 -11.18 13.72 12.11
N LYS A 168 -10.72 14.19 13.27
CA LYS A 168 -11.19 13.76 14.59
C LYS A 168 -11.10 12.25 14.81
N ALA A 169 -10.17 11.61 14.12
CA ALA A 169 -9.89 10.18 14.20
C ALA A 169 -8.42 9.99 14.56
N GLN A 170 -8.12 8.98 15.39
CA GLN A 170 -6.74 8.72 15.78
C GLN A 170 -6.13 7.67 14.86
N PHE A 171 -5.01 8.01 14.24
CA PHE A 171 -4.24 7.08 13.41
C PHE A 171 -3.90 5.78 14.13
N SER A 172 -3.49 5.89 15.39
CA SER A 172 -3.15 4.73 16.22
C SER A 172 -4.28 3.74 16.45
N ASP A 173 -5.54 4.19 16.37
CA ASP A 173 -6.70 3.32 16.53
C ASP A 173 -7.02 2.59 15.21
N ILE A 174 -6.79 3.28 14.10
CA ILE A 174 -7.08 2.79 12.75
C ILE A 174 -5.93 1.92 12.20
N PHE A 175 -4.68 2.29 12.51
CA PHE A 175 -3.45 1.63 12.05
C PHE A 175 -2.53 1.28 13.22
N PRO A 176 -2.96 0.44 14.16
CA PRO A 176 -2.18 0.12 15.36
C PRO A 176 -0.81 -0.47 15.04
N GLU A 177 -0.70 -1.26 13.97
CA GLU A 177 0.55 -1.88 13.50
C GLU A 177 1.55 -0.87 12.91
N LEU A 178 1.09 0.31 12.54
CA LEU A 178 1.91 1.38 11.96
C LEU A 178 2.17 2.53 12.96
N ASN A 179 1.85 2.34 14.24
CA ASN A 179 1.95 3.41 15.24
C ASN A 179 3.37 3.98 15.37
N PHE A 180 4.40 3.23 15.01
CA PHE A 180 5.78 3.70 14.94
C PHE A 180 5.96 4.90 13.97
N LEU A 181 5.11 5.03 12.96
CA LEU A 181 5.16 6.17 12.02
C LEU A 181 4.77 7.50 12.68
N LYS A 182 3.97 7.46 13.76
CA LYS A 182 3.53 8.67 14.47
C LYS A 182 4.62 9.25 15.39
N THR A 183 5.55 8.42 15.80
CA THR A 183 6.57 8.77 16.81
C THR A 183 7.95 9.08 16.21
N THR A 184 8.08 9.08 14.91
CA THR A 184 9.35 9.43 14.24
C THR A 184 9.63 10.91 14.47
N LYS A 185 10.62 11.22 15.30
CA LYS A 185 11.13 12.57 15.61
C LYS A 185 12.37 12.87 14.81
#